data_3be6060d71b9eb103c32490a6852b52a
#
_entry.id   3be6060d71b9eb103c32490a6852b52a
#
_cell.length_a   1.000
_cell.length_b   1.000
_cell.length_c   1.000
_cell.angle_alpha   90.00
_cell.angle_beta   90.00
_cell.angle_gamma   90.00
#
_symmetry.space_group_name_H-M   'P 1'
#
loop_
_entity.id
_entity.type
_entity.pdbx_description
1 polymer ?
#
loop_
_entity_poly.entity_id
_entity_poly.type
_entity_poly.pdbx_seq_one_letter_code
_entity_poly.pdbx_strand_id
1 'polypeptide(L)'
;MNKLFDYLFYRKRVCPWWICFTFDNVLRKLFHDPDQILRPYITEGNVVLDIGPGMGYFTIPMAKMVGENGRVIAADIQEKMLSALEKRATRSGVQRRITLHLCSSDSSGIKRKVDFILAFWMMHEVPDKRRFLAELLSLLKDNGAFLLVEPIIHTTKADFEESECLAGQAGFTQHENPEIFMSRCALFKKAQKK
;
A
#
# COMPACT_ATOMS: atom_id res chain seq x y z
N MET A 1 -28.71 -7.11 -19.28
CA MET A 1 -27.56 -6.85 -18.40
C MET A 1 -26.31 -7.24 -19.17
N ASN A 2 -25.41 -6.30 -19.44
CA ASN A 2 -24.38 -6.45 -20.47
C ASN A 2 -23.22 -7.32 -19.97
N LYS A 3 -23.09 -8.55 -20.49
CA LYS A 3 -21.96 -9.49 -20.20
C LYS A 3 -20.55 -8.85 -20.37
N LEU A 4 -20.46 -7.80 -21.18
CA LEU A 4 -19.22 -7.04 -21.39
C LEU A 4 -18.89 -6.16 -20.19
N PHE A 5 -19.90 -5.58 -19.52
CA PHE A 5 -19.75 -4.77 -18.33
C PHE A 5 -19.31 -5.61 -17.13
N ASP A 6 -19.92 -6.81 -16.98
CA ASP A 6 -19.54 -7.80 -15.96
C ASP A 6 -18.12 -8.35 -16.19
N TYR A 7 -17.71 -8.53 -17.46
CA TYR A 7 -16.37 -8.97 -17.81
C TYR A 7 -15.29 -7.91 -17.52
N LEU A 8 -15.60 -6.64 -17.74
CA LEU A 8 -14.65 -5.53 -17.53
C LEU A 8 -14.54 -5.10 -16.06
N PHE A 9 -15.61 -5.21 -15.28
CA PHE A 9 -15.66 -4.69 -13.91
C PHE A 9 -15.68 -5.75 -12.80
N TYR A 10 -16.19 -6.96 -13.06
CA TYR A 10 -16.30 -8.02 -12.05
C TYR A 10 -15.27 -9.13 -12.14
N ARG A 11 -14.62 -9.33 -13.28
CA ARG A 11 -13.73 -10.48 -13.50
C ARG A 11 -12.23 -10.20 -13.41
N LYS A 12 -11.80 -8.95 -13.37
CA LYS A 12 -10.40 -8.56 -13.12
C LYS A 12 -10.33 -7.78 -11.81
N ARG A 13 -10.01 -8.45 -10.74
CA ARG A 13 -9.81 -7.86 -9.40
C ARG A 13 -8.62 -6.91 -9.32
N VAL A 14 -7.78 -6.84 -10.33
CA VAL A 14 -6.56 -6.01 -10.35
C VAL A 14 -6.72 -4.88 -11.36
N CYS A 15 -6.49 -3.66 -10.93
CA CYS A 15 -6.57 -2.47 -11.78
C CYS A 15 -5.58 -2.59 -12.96
N PRO A 16 -6.04 -2.47 -14.21
CA PRO A 16 -5.15 -2.52 -15.37
C PRO A 16 -4.12 -1.40 -15.32
N TRP A 17 -2.84 -1.74 -15.57
CA TRP A 17 -1.71 -0.81 -15.50
C TRP A 17 -1.91 0.52 -16.26
N TRP A 18 -2.65 0.50 -17.39
CA TRP A 18 -2.90 1.69 -18.20
C TRP A 18 -3.92 2.66 -17.59
N ILE A 19 -4.81 2.19 -16.69
CA ILE A 19 -5.73 3.05 -15.94
C ILE A 19 -4.96 3.80 -14.85
N CYS A 20 -3.92 3.19 -14.27
CA CYS A 20 -3.12 3.81 -13.22
C CYS A 20 -2.41 5.10 -13.69
N PHE A 21 -2.13 5.24 -15.00
CA PHE A 21 -1.64 6.51 -15.56
C PHE A 21 -2.61 7.68 -15.37
N THR A 22 -3.90 7.43 -15.34
CA THR A 22 -4.90 8.50 -15.16
C THR A 22 -4.94 9.01 -13.73
N PHE A 23 -4.53 8.19 -12.76
CA PHE A 23 -4.49 8.52 -11.34
C PHE A 23 -3.13 9.08 -10.87
N ASP A 24 -2.09 9.02 -11.71
CA ASP A 24 -0.74 9.47 -11.37
C ASP A 24 -0.42 10.79 -12.08
N ASN A 25 -1.19 11.82 -11.76
CA ASN A 25 -1.02 13.16 -12.31
C ASN A 25 -0.74 14.21 -11.21
N VAL A 26 -0.27 15.39 -11.64
CA VAL A 26 0.07 16.48 -10.73
C VAL A 26 -1.12 16.95 -9.88
N LEU A 27 -2.35 16.83 -10.41
CA LEU A 27 -3.57 17.19 -9.69
C LEU A 27 -3.83 16.29 -8.48
N ARG A 28 -3.37 15.01 -8.52
CA ARG A 28 -3.47 14.10 -7.38
C ARG A 28 -2.75 14.65 -6.15
N LYS A 29 -1.64 15.39 -6.34
CA LYS A 29 -0.89 15.97 -5.22
C LYS A 29 -1.71 17.00 -4.43
N LEU A 30 -2.68 17.66 -5.05
CA LEU A 30 -3.58 18.60 -4.36
C LEU A 30 -4.50 17.89 -3.33
N PHE A 31 -4.79 16.60 -3.56
CA PHE A 31 -5.73 15.83 -2.75
C PHE A 31 -5.04 14.74 -1.92
N HIS A 32 -3.93 14.22 -2.41
CA HIS A 32 -3.17 13.13 -1.77
C HIS A 32 -1.68 13.50 -1.75
N ASP A 33 -1.32 14.55 -1.01
CA ASP A 33 0.08 14.91 -0.86
C ASP A 33 0.82 13.84 -0.05
N PRO A 34 1.77 13.09 -0.67
CA PRO A 34 2.48 12.03 0.03
C PRO A 34 3.29 12.52 1.24
N ASP A 35 3.79 13.76 1.18
CA ASP A 35 4.54 14.33 2.29
C ASP A 35 3.65 14.53 3.52
N GLN A 36 2.44 15.08 3.34
CA GLN A 36 1.50 15.28 4.44
C GLN A 36 0.99 13.95 5.01
N ILE A 37 0.70 12.98 4.13
CA ILE A 37 0.13 11.67 4.53
C ILE A 37 1.15 10.81 5.26
N LEU A 38 2.44 10.81 4.83
CA LEU A 38 3.41 9.82 5.27
C LEU A 38 4.40 10.34 6.32
N ARG A 39 4.63 11.65 6.37
CA ARG A 39 5.60 12.26 7.30
C ARG A 39 5.36 11.94 8.80
N PRO A 40 4.12 11.74 9.27
CA PRO A 40 3.89 11.31 10.64
C PRO A 40 4.39 9.90 10.98
N TYR A 41 4.60 9.05 9.97
CA TYR A 41 4.84 7.61 10.14
C TYR A 41 6.23 7.16 9.69
N ILE A 42 6.92 7.95 8.87
CA ILE A 42 8.20 7.58 8.28
C ILE A 42 9.30 8.52 8.76
N THR A 43 10.37 7.95 9.29
CA THR A 43 11.58 8.66 9.70
C THR A 43 12.81 8.15 8.94
N GLU A 44 13.88 8.93 8.96
CA GLU A 44 15.16 8.53 8.35
C GLU A 44 15.67 7.22 8.95
N GLY A 45 16.20 6.35 8.10
CA GLY A 45 16.68 5.01 8.47
C GLY A 45 15.60 3.94 8.50
N ASN A 46 14.31 4.27 8.38
CA ASN A 46 13.25 3.28 8.37
C ASN A 46 13.36 2.31 7.18
N VAL A 47 12.92 1.08 7.40
CA VAL A 47 12.59 0.12 6.34
C VAL A 47 11.07 0.13 6.19
N VAL A 48 10.57 0.52 5.04
CA VAL A 48 9.13 0.65 4.79
C VAL A 48 8.69 -0.24 3.64
N LEU A 49 7.44 -0.66 3.66
CA LEU A 49 6.82 -1.51 2.65
C LEU A 49 5.66 -0.75 2.00
N ASP A 50 5.73 -0.59 0.68
CA ASP A 50 4.68 -0.07 -0.17
C ASP A 50 4.08 -1.23 -0.96
N ILE A 51 2.83 -1.61 -0.64
CA ILE A 51 2.13 -2.70 -1.30
C ILE A 51 1.15 -2.16 -2.32
N GLY A 52 1.25 -2.65 -3.56
CA GLY A 52 0.54 -2.08 -4.69
C GLY A 52 1.05 -0.68 -5.03
N PRO A 53 2.38 -0.48 -5.16
CA PRO A 53 3.00 0.84 -5.33
C PRO A 53 2.60 1.53 -6.63
N GLY A 54 2.00 0.78 -7.56
CA GLY A 54 1.76 1.24 -8.92
C GLY A 54 3.05 1.75 -9.56
N MET A 55 3.01 2.93 -10.13
CA MET A 55 4.21 3.56 -10.73
C MET A 55 5.02 4.39 -9.72
N GLY A 56 4.78 4.23 -8.41
CA GLY A 56 5.60 4.81 -7.35
C GLY A 56 5.20 6.20 -6.88
N TYR A 57 3.91 6.53 -6.95
CA TYR A 57 3.40 7.81 -6.47
C TYR A 57 3.79 8.06 -5.00
N PHE A 58 3.64 7.06 -4.14
CA PHE A 58 4.05 7.10 -2.73
C PHE A 58 5.47 6.60 -2.53
N THR A 59 5.91 5.59 -3.28
CA THR A 59 7.24 4.96 -3.16
C THR A 59 8.38 5.96 -3.27
N ILE A 60 8.32 6.90 -4.25
CA ILE A 60 9.39 7.88 -4.48
C ILE A 60 9.51 8.88 -3.32
N PRO A 61 8.42 9.50 -2.83
CA PRO A 61 8.45 10.28 -1.59
C PRO A 61 8.94 9.49 -0.37
N MET A 62 8.48 8.26 -0.16
CA MET A 62 8.99 7.39 0.90
C MET A 62 10.50 7.21 0.82
N ALA A 63 11.03 6.95 -0.37
CA ALA A 63 12.48 6.77 -0.59
C ALA A 63 13.28 8.04 -0.28
N LYS A 64 12.67 9.22 -0.40
CA LYS A 64 13.29 10.47 0.05
C LYS A 64 13.26 10.59 1.57
N MET A 65 12.13 10.23 2.21
CA MET A 65 11.95 10.33 3.66
C MET A 65 12.84 9.37 4.44
N VAL A 66 13.00 8.14 3.98
CA VAL A 66 13.83 7.14 4.67
C VAL A 66 15.34 7.44 4.58
N GLY A 67 15.75 8.35 3.71
CA GLY A 67 17.16 8.74 3.56
C GLY A 67 18.06 7.63 3.01
N GLU A 68 19.37 7.83 3.13
CA GLU A 68 20.35 6.88 2.55
C GLU A 68 20.47 5.58 3.35
N ASN A 69 20.24 5.65 4.65
CA ASN A 69 20.31 4.52 5.58
C ASN A 69 19.02 3.68 5.61
N GLY A 70 17.92 4.23 5.07
CA GLY A 70 16.63 3.55 5.00
C GLY A 70 16.43 2.76 3.71
N ARG A 71 15.27 2.09 3.62
CA ARG A 71 14.90 1.28 2.46
C ARG A 71 13.40 1.26 2.24
N VAL A 72 12.97 1.35 1.00
CA VAL A 72 11.59 1.09 0.59
C VAL A 72 11.55 -0.24 -0.13
N ILE A 73 10.70 -1.16 0.31
CA ILE A 73 10.33 -2.36 -0.44
C ILE A 73 9.05 -2.03 -1.18
N ALA A 74 9.10 -2.02 -2.50
CA ALA A 74 7.97 -1.77 -3.37
C ALA A 74 7.49 -3.11 -3.95
N ALA A 75 6.32 -3.59 -3.48
CA ALA A 75 5.85 -4.94 -3.74
C ALA A 75 4.58 -4.92 -4.60
N ASP A 76 4.63 -5.51 -5.78
CA ASP A 76 3.52 -5.57 -6.74
C ASP A 76 3.46 -6.95 -7.41
N ILE A 77 2.28 -7.34 -7.85
CA ILE A 77 2.06 -8.55 -8.67
C ILE A 77 2.26 -8.26 -10.17
N GLN A 78 2.32 -7.00 -10.58
CA GLN A 78 2.45 -6.56 -11.96
C GLN A 78 3.88 -6.09 -12.25
N GLU A 79 4.65 -6.90 -12.97
CA GLU A 79 6.01 -6.58 -13.40
C GLU A 79 6.11 -5.24 -14.16
N LYS A 80 5.09 -4.91 -14.96
CA LYS A 80 5.01 -3.64 -15.70
C LYS A 80 4.98 -2.41 -14.79
N MET A 81 4.30 -2.52 -13.63
CA MET A 81 4.27 -1.46 -12.62
C MET A 81 5.66 -1.26 -12.02
N LEU A 82 6.30 -2.35 -11.61
CA LEU A 82 7.66 -2.30 -11.06
C LEU A 82 8.67 -1.73 -12.07
N SER A 83 8.57 -2.11 -13.34
CA SER A 83 9.43 -1.54 -14.40
C SER A 83 9.21 -0.04 -14.61
N ALA A 84 7.96 0.43 -14.53
CA ALA A 84 7.64 1.85 -14.63
C ALA A 84 8.16 2.61 -13.39
N LEU A 85 7.99 2.04 -12.20
CA LEU A 85 8.53 2.57 -10.95
C LEU A 85 10.05 2.69 -10.99
N GLU A 86 10.76 1.68 -11.47
CA GLU A 86 12.23 1.68 -11.60
C GLU A 86 12.74 2.87 -12.42
N LYS A 87 12.12 3.09 -13.59
CA LYS A 87 12.45 4.22 -14.47
C LYS A 87 12.25 5.57 -13.77
N ARG A 88 11.15 5.70 -13.01
CA ARG A 88 10.85 6.93 -12.26
C ARG A 88 11.79 7.12 -11.07
N ALA A 89 12.10 6.06 -10.35
CA ALA A 89 13.05 6.07 -9.24
C ALA A 89 14.44 6.50 -9.69
N THR A 90 14.90 5.99 -10.85
CA THR A 90 16.17 6.38 -11.48
C THR A 90 16.19 7.86 -11.83
N ARG A 91 15.13 8.36 -12.49
CA ARG A 91 15.00 9.80 -12.83
C ARG A 91 14.97 10.70 -11.59
N SER A 92 14.45 10.18 -10.48
CA SER A 92 14.34 10.90 -9.20
C SER A 92 15.59 10.75 -8.32
N GLY A 93 16.59 9.97 -8.74
CA GLY A 93 17.85 9.75 -8.00
C GLY A 93 17.69 8.93 -6.72
N VAL A 94 16.59 8.16 -6.58
CA VAL A 94 16.30 7.39 -5.35
C VAL A 94 16.32 5.87 -5.55
N GLN A 95 16.69 5.38 -6.73
CA GLN A 95 16.65 3.96 -7.08
C GLN A 95 17.42 3.07 -6.10
N ARG A 96 18.52 3.57 -5.53
CA ARG A 96 19.36 2.82 -4.58
C ARG A 96 18.66 2.57 -3.24
N ARG A 97 17.61 3.34 -2.92
CA ARG A 97 16.83 3.24 -1.69
C ARG A 97 15.58 2.36 -1.86
N ILE A 98 15.29 1.91 -3.08
CA ILE A 98 14.11 1.12 -3.40
C ILE A 98 14.52 -0.30 -3.79
N THR A 99 13.85 -1.28 -3.19
CA THR A 99 13.93 -2.68 -3.58
C THR A 99 12.62 -3.05 -4.25
N LEU A 100 12.66 -3.36 -5.54
CA LEU A 100 11.49 -3.84 -6.28
C LEU A 100 11.28 -5.32 -5.97
N HIS A 101 10.05 -5.68 -5.65
CA HIS A 101 9.69 -7.05 -5.28
C HIS A 101 8.45 -7.50 -6.05
N LEU A 102 8.64 -8.50 -6.91
CA LEU A 102 7.52 -9.12 -7.63
C LEU A 102 6.88 -10.17 -6.73
N CYS A 103 5.61 -9.93 -6.36
CA CYS A 103 4.83 -10.85 -5.55
C CYS A 103 4.20 -11.95 -6.41
N SER A 104 3.93 -13.11 -5.81
CA SER A 104 2.99 -14.07 -6.37
C SER A 104 1.55 -13.72 -5.97
N SER A 105 0.56 -14.35 -6.64
CA SER A 105 -0.85 -14.20 -6.27
C SER A 105 -1.18 -14.70 -4.86
N ASP A 106 -0.34 -15.56 -4.31
CA ASP A 106 -0.61 -16.29 -3.06
C ASP A 106 0.19 -15.76 -1.86
N SER A 107 1.29 -15.03 -2.08
CA SER A 107 2.14 -14.51 -1.01
C SER A 107 3.00 -13.37 -1.51
N SER A 108 3.27 -12.40 -0.64
CA SER A 108 4.28 -11.38 -0.95
C SER A 108 5.68 -11.98 -1.08
N GLY A 109 5.98 -13.06 -0.39
CA GLY A 109 7.31 -13.69 -0.35
C GLY A 109 8.36 -12.84 0.37
N ILE A 110 7.98 -11.74 1.00
CA ILE A 110 8.87 -10.84 1.75
C ILE A 110 9.18 -11.49 3.10
N LYS A 111 10.45 -11.43 3.52
CA LYS A 111 10.90 -11.97 4.82
C LYS A 111 11.43 -10.89 5.75
N ARG A 112 11.68 -9.69 5.23
CA ARG A 112 12.28 -8.60 5.99
C ARG A 112 11.25 -7.91 6.87
N LYS A 113 11.58 -7.68 8.15
CA LYS A 113 10.77 -6.86 9.05
C LYS A 113 10.85 -5.38 8.65
N VAL A 114 9.71 -4.70 8.76
CA VAL A 114 9.56 -3.30 8.34
C VAL A 114 8.99 -2.44 9.48
N ASP A 115 9.35 -1.16 9.45
CA ASP A 115 8.89 -0.16 10.42
C ASP A 115 7.50 0.36 10.08
N PHE A 116 7.19 0.44 8.78
CA PHE A 116 5.91 0.95 8.30
C PHE A 116 5.45 0.19 7.06
N ILE A 117 4.14 -0.02 6.94
CA ILE A 117 3.49 -0.61 5.78
C ILE A 117 2.44 0.38 5.27
N LEU A 118 2.41 0.61 3.96
CA LEU A 118 1.33 1.30 3.27
C LEU A 118 0.61 0.32 2.35
N ALA A 119 -0.72 0.28 2.45
CA ALA A 119 -1.61 -0.27 1.43
C ALA A 119 -2.59 0.82 1.00
N PHE A 120 -2.33 1.44 -0.15
CA PHE A 120 -3.09 2.58 -0.63
C PHE A 120 -3.91 2.22 -1.87
N TRP A 121 -5.24 2.12 -1.71
CA TRP A 121 -6.20 1.81 -2.77
C TRP A 121 -5.95 0.46 -3.46
N MET A 122 -5.64 -0.57 -2.67
CA MET A 122 -5.34 -1.90 -3.21
C MET A 122 -5.96 -3.08 -2.46
N MET A 123 -6.37 -2.89 -1.18
CA MET A 123 -6.88 -4.00 -0.37
C MET A 123 -8.17 -4.62 -0.94
N HIS A 124 -9.01 -3.82 -1.61
CA HIS A 124 -10.22 -4.31 -2.26
C HIS A 124 -9.95 -5.27 -3.43
N GLU A 125 -8.71 -5.30 -3.94
CA GLU A 125 -8.28 -6.24 -4.99
C GLU A 125 -7.77 -7.58 -4.43
N VAL A 126 -7.51 -7.66 -3.12
CA VAL A 126 -6.95 -8.85 -2.46
C VAL A 126 -8.00 -9.95 -2.33
N PRO A 127 -7.77 -11.15 -2.90
CA PRO A 127 -8.75 -12.25 -2.85
C PRO A 127 -8.96 -12.82 -1.45
N ASP A 128 -7.88 -13.00 -0.67
CA ASP A 128 -7.88 -13.52 0.69
C ASP A 128 -7.27 -12.49 1.64
N LYS A 129 -8.12 -11.55 2.06
CA LYS A 129 -7.73 -10.47 2.99
C LYS A 129 -7.22 -11.01 4.33
N ARG A 130 -7.79 -12.11 4.84
CA ARG A 130 -7.40 -12.70 6.13
C ARG A 130 -5.95 -13.18 6.09
N ARG A 131 -5.59 -13.97 5.10
CA ARG A 131 -4.22 -14.46 4.91
C ARG A 131 -3.25 -13.32 4.68
N PHE A 132 -3.64 -12.37 3.84
CA PHE A 132 -2.82 -11.20 3.53
C PHE A 132 -2.53 -10.35 4.77
N LEU A 133 -3.53 -10.05 5.60
CA LEU A 133 -3.36 -9.28 6.84
C LEU A 133 -2.48 -10.03 7.84
N ALA A 134 -2.61 -11.36 7.97
CA ALA A 134 -1.74 -12.15 8.81
C ALA A 134 -0.27 -12.11 8.33
N GLU A 135 -0.05 -12.12 7.01
CA GLU A 135 1.27 -11.94 6.42
C GLU A 135 1.83 -10.55 6.73
N LEU A 136 1.07 -9.47 6.52
CA LEU A 136 1.48 -8.10 6.85
C LEU A 136 1.86 -7.96 8.33
N LEU A 137 1.06 -8.53 9.24
CA LEU A 137 1.38 -8.54 10.66
C LEU A 137 2.72 -9.23 10.92
N SER A 138 2.98 -10.34 10.22
CA SER A 138 4.24 -11.07 10.35
C SER A 138 5.45 -10.26 9.92
N LEU A 139 5.29 -9.35 8.95
CA LEU A 139 6.35 -8.48 8.44
C LEU A 139 6.58 -7.25 9.32
N LEU A 140 5.57 -6.79 10.04
CA LEU A 140 5.66 -5.58 10.84
C LEU A 140 6.57 -5.79 12.06
N LYS A 141 7.45 -4.84 12.36
CA LYS A 141 8.18 -4.77 13.65
C LYS A 141 7.20 -4.51 14.80
N ASP A 142 7.62 -4.76 16.04
CA ASP A 142 6.72 -4.62 17.20
C ASP A 142 6.23 -3.18 17.41
N ASN A 143 7.07 -2.19 17.14
CA ASN A 143 6.70 -0.77 17.18
C ASN A 143 6.28 -0.21 15.81
N GLY A 144 6.13 -1.07 14.81
CA GLY A 144 5.77 -0.65 13.46
C GLY A 144 4.29 -0.28 13.33
N ALA A 145 3.97 0.41 12.24
CA ALA A 145 2.60 0.80 11.91
C ALA A 145 2.19 0.37 10.49
N PHE A 146 0.90 0.10 10.31
CA PHE A 146 0.30 -0.24 9.03
C PHE A 146 -0.82 0.73 8.73
N LEU A 147 -0.70 1.49 7.64
CA LEU A 147 -1.72 2.41 7.16
C LEU A 147 -2.47 1.75 5.99
N LEU A 148 -3.76 1.51 6.23
CA LEU A 148 -4.71 1.05 5.22
C LEU A 148 -5.52 2.25 4.73
N VAL A 149 -5.55 2.45 3.41
CA VAL A 149 -6.30 3.52 2.75
C VAL A 149 -7.09 2.91 1.59
N GLU A 150 -8.42 3.06 1.61
CA GLU A 150 -9.29 2.52 0.56
C GLU A 150 -10.17 3.62 -0.05
N PRO A 151 -10.39 3.61 -1.38
CA PRO A 151 -11.18 4.65 -2.04
C PRO A 151 -12.66 4.46 -1.73
N ILE A 152 -13.37 5.53 -1.39
CA ILE A 152 -14.83 5.47 -1.09
C ILE A 152 -15.66 5.05 -2.30
N ILE A 153 -15.12 5.20 -3.52
CA ILE A 153 -15.84 4.86 -4.77
C ILE A 153 -15.89 3.35 -4.99
N HIS A 154 -14.84 2.61 -4.59
CA HIS A 154 -14.73 1.17 -4.81
C HIS A 154 -14.93 0.33 -3.54
N THR A 155 -14.92 0.98 -2.37
CA THR A 155 -15.02 0.29 -1.08
C THR A 155 -16.18 0.88 -0.29
N THR A 156 -17.24 0.10 -0.06
CA THR A 156 -18.33 0.54 0.79
C THR A 156 -17.88 0.66 2.26
N LYS A 157 -18.69 1.29 3.11
CA LYS A 157 -18.41 1.35 4.56
C LYS A 157 -18.32 -0.06 5.15
N ALA A 158 -19.24 -0.95 4.77
CA ALA A 158 -19.29 -2.33 5.25
C ALA A 158 -18.05 -3.14 4.84
N ASP A 159 -17.57 -2.99 3.58
CA ASP A 159 -16.36 -3.67 3.11
C ASP A 159 -15.10 -3.20 3.84
N PHE A 160 -15.07 -1.91 4.22
CA PHE A 160 -13.96 -1.36 4.99
C PHE A 160 -14.00 -1.86 6.44
N GLU A 161 -15.17 -1.83 7.10
CA GLU A 161 -15.39 -2.38 8.45
C GLU A 161 -15.07 -3.89 8.51
N GLU A 162 -15.38 -4.65 7.44
CA GLU A 162 -14.93 -6.04 7.33
C GLU A 162 -13.41 -6.14 7.35
N SER A 163 -12.73 -5.29 6.60
CA SER A 163 -11.25 -5.28 6.56
C SER A 163 -10.64 -4.89 7.90
N GLU A 164 -11.25 -3.95 8.65
CA GLU A 164 -10.85 -3.60 10.02
C GLU A 164 -11.06 -4.78 10.99
N CYS A 165 -12.20 -5.46 10.90
CA CYS A 165 -12.49 -6.65 11.70
C CYS A 165 -11.46 -7.77 11.44
N LEU A 166 -11.15 -8.05 10.18
CA LEU A 166 -10.14 -9.03 9.78
C LEU A 166 -8.75 -8.65 10.27
N ALA A 167 -8.38 -7.36 10.24
CA ALA A 167 -7.12 -6.87 10.80
C ALA A 167 -7.06 -7.13 12.31
N GLY A 168 -8.13 -6.85 13.05
CA GLY A 168 -8.23 -7.17 14.48
C GLY A 168 -8.05 -8.66 14.75
N GLN A 169 -8.71 -9.53 13.97
CA GLN A 169 -8.59 -11.00 14.09
C GLN A 169 -7.17 -11.49 13.75
N ALA A 170 -6.44 -10.80 12.87
CA ALA A 170 -5.05 -11.12 12.56
C ALA A 170 -4.08 -10.73 13.69
N GLY A 171 -4.48 -9.85 14.62
CA GLY A 171 -3.65 -9.38 15.74
C GLY A 171 -3.19 -7.93 15.62
N PHE A 172 -3.84 -7.15 14.77
CA PHE A 172 -3.67 -5.70 14.76
C PHE A 172 -4.59 -5.02 15.78
N THR A 173 -4.17 -3.88 16.28
CA THR A 173 -5.00 -2.95 17.05
C THR A 173 -5.10 -1.64 16.28
N GLN A 174 -6.30 -1.19 16.03
CA GLN A 174 -6.54 0.12 15.42
C GLN A 174 -6.13 1.22 16.39
N HIS A 175 -5.39 2.19 15.88
CA HIS A 175 -4.79 3.27 16.66
C HIS A 175 -5.41 4.62 16.36
N GLU A 176 -5.63 4.93 15.09
CA GLU A 176 -6.22 6.17 14.62
C GLU A 176 -6.84 6.01 13.22
N ASN A 177 -7.69 6.97 12.85
CA ASN A 177 -8.33 7.05 11.53
C ASN A 177 -7.93 8.37 10.87
N PRO A 178 -6.79 8.42 10.17
CA PRO A 178 -6.38 9.66 9.51
C PRO A 178 -7.38 10.07 8.43
N GLU A 179 -7.59 11.38 8.31
CA GLU A 179 -8.46 11.93 7.27
C GLU A 179 -7.67 12.10 5.97
N ILE A 180 -8.03 11.31 4.95
CA ILE A 180 -7.46 11.40 3.60
C ILE A 180 -8.61 11.57 2.62
N PHE A 181 -8.48 12.55 1.73
CA PHE A 181 -9.52 12.91 0.78
C PHE A 181 -10.04 11.69 -0.02
N MET A 182 -11.36 11.59 -0.15
CA MET A 182 -12.05 10.51 -0.89
C MET A 182 -11.66 9.08 -0.45
N SER A 183 -11.22 8.91 0.79
CA SER A 183 -10.75 7.62 1.30
C SER A 183 -11.34 7.26 2.66
N ARG A 184 -11.40 5.96 2.93
CA ARG A 184 -11.56 5.38 4.26
C ARG A 184 -10.17 4.93 4.73
N CYS A 185 -9.82 5.27 5.95
CA CYS A 185 -8.45 5.06 6.44
C CYS A 185 -8.45 4.46 7.83
N ALA A 186 -7.49 3.60 8.09
CA ALA A 186 -7.20 3.09 9.42
C ALA A 186 -5.70 2.90 9.59
N LEU A 187 -5.16 3.40 10.69
CA LEU A 187 -3.80 3.12 11.13
C LEU A 187 -3.83 2.02 12.18
N PHE A 188 -3.05 1.00 11.95
CA PHE A 188 -2.92 -0.17 12.81
C PHE A 188 -1.53 -0.29 13.40
N LYS A 189 -1.45 -0.87 14.60
CA LYS A 189 -0.21 -1.34 15.24
C LYS A 189 -0.39 -2.81 15.63
N LYS A 190 0.70 -3.50 15.95
CA LYS A 190 0.58 -4.82 16.55
C LYS A 190 -0.10 -4.72 17.91
N ALA A 191 -1.02 -5.67 18.18
CA ALA A 191 -1.54 -5.84 19.54
C ALA A 191 -0.38 -6.17 20.50
N GLN A 192 -0.27 -5.42 21.58
CA GLN A 192 0.70 -5.74 22.62
C GLN A 192 0.30 -7.07 23.27
N LYS A 193 1.24 -8.02 23.33
CA LYS A 193 1.06 -9.23 24.13
C LYS A 193 1.02 -8.81 25.61
N LYS A 194 -0.15 -9.01 26.23
CA LYS A 194 -0.27 -8.92 27.68
C LYS A 194 0.53 -10.02 28.36
#